data_cb235d430c56e4372fbcca213e779414
#
_entry.id   cb235d430c56e4372fbcca213e779414
#
_cell.length_a   1.000
_cell.length_b   1.000
_cell.length_c   1.000
_cell.angle_alpha   90.00
_cell.angle_beta   90.00
_cell.angle_gamma   90.00
#
_symmetry.space_group_name_H-M   'P 1'
#
loop_
_entity.id
_entity.type
_entity.pdbx_description
1 polymer ?
#
loop_
_entity_poly.entity_id
_entity_poly.type
_entity_poly.pdbx_seq_one_letter_code
_entity_poly.pdbx_strand_id
1 'polypeptide(L)'
;ARRRSPAVMPRAADVAVVGAGPAGVAASVGLARAGRRVVVLDRTRFPRDKYCGDGLTTGALRLLEHLGLDPASVPSWRAATGLVIRPPSGREVAYPFPHDGQYAATAQRHDLDAALVDLARRAGVEVLDGCACDGVTVGGDRVALNTPTGEVHARYAVAADGMWSPLRRMLGLSLPTYRGDWHAFRQYYTGVGPQASEALRVWFEPEILPGYVWMFSLPDGAANVGFGVSRATHSTGSLARLWDDLRSRPHIAAVLGRGACPVDRPRAWPIPSRLGELPLASGRVLFCGDAAGVCDPMTGEGIGQALLSGLLAAEALVRAGPDDEAAARRLYRSGVARHLERDFVFTRMLGSALRSPAGCNAAVGISGATPWTRRNFARWLFEDYPRALVLTPDRWQQGALGGGAFAARRAHRAASSSTRSRISMNHGHTGRRPRERAASSITRSRM
;
A
#
# COMPACT_ATOMS: atom_id res chain seq x y z
N ALA A 1 28.59 29.31 33.96
CA ALA A 1 28.89 29.13 32.54
C ALA A 1 28.31 27.81 32.08
N ARG A 2 27.17 27.83 31.36
CA ARG A 2 26.61 26.62 30.69
C ARG A 2 27.56 26.27 29.55
N ARG A 3 28.21 25.11 29.63
CA ARG A 3 28.97 24.57 28.51
C ARG A 3 28.01 24.38 27.33
N ARG A 4 28.19 25.15 26.26
CA ARG A 4 27.54 24.89 24.98
C ARG A 4 28.06 23.56 24.49
N SER A 5 27.18 22.55 24.39
CA SER A 5 27.49 21.31 23.66
C SER A 5 27.97 21.67 22.25
N PRO A 6 28.96 20.97 21.70
CA PRO A 6 29.42 21.21 20.34
C PRO A 6 28.21 21.11 19.39
N ALA A 7 28.05 22.11 18.54
CA ALA A 7 27.00 22.12 17.53
C ALA A 7 27.18 20.89 16.63
N VAL A 8 26.27 19.93 16.72
CA VAL A 8 26.24 18.79 15.80
C VAL A 8 25.95 19.34 14.42
N MET A 9 26.88 19.13 13.47
CA MET A 9 26.67 19.57 12.09
C MET A 9 25.41 18.92 11.53
N PRO A 10 24.52 19.71 10.87
CA PRO A 10 23.30 19.16 10.31
C PRO A 10 23.62 18.11 9.24
N ARG A 11 22.90 16.99 9.26
CA ARG A 11 22.95 16.01 8.18
C ARG A 11 22.35 16.59 6.92
N ALA A 12 23.00 16.42 5.77
CA ALA A 12 22.52 16.89 4.48
C ALA A 12 22.16 15.71 3.58
N ALA A 13 20.94 15.75 3.00
CA ALA A 13 20.44 14.79 2.04
C ALA A 13 19.77 15.48 0.85
N ASP A 14 19.51 14.76 -0.24
CA ASP A 14 18.68 15.25 -1.32
C ASP A 14 17.21 15.14 -0.93
N VAL A 15 16.84 14.02 -0.28
CA VAL A 15 15.49 13.78 0.23
C VAL A 15 15.56 13.17 1.64
N ALA A 16 14.77 13.71 2.55
CA ALA A 16 14.53 13.12 3.86
C ALA A 16 13.16 12.41 3.85
N VAL A 17 13.11 11.19 4.37
CA VAL A 17 11.87 10.41 4.47
C VAL A 17 11.52 10.23 5.94
N VAL A 18 10.30 10.54 6.35
CA VAL A 18 9.85 10.33 7.73
C VAL A 18 8.87 9.16 7.76
N GLY A 19 9.29 8.08 8.43
CA GLY A 19 8.61 6.80 8.51
C GLY A 19 9.27 5.75 7.61
N ALA A 20 9.72 4.63 8.21
CA ALA A 20 10.34 3.49 7.54
C ALA A 20 9.35 2.31 7.35
N GLY A 21 8.05 2.60 7.23
CA GLY A 21 7.05 1.63 6.79
C GLY A 21 7.09 1.43 5.26
N PRO A 22 6.18 0.62 4.70
CA PRO A 22 6.17 0.28 3.27
C PRO A 22 6.26 1.49 2.33
N ALA A 23 5.53 2.58 2.60
CA ALA A 23 5.58 3.79 1.77
C ALA A 23 6.95 4.47 1.81
N GLY A 24 7.53 4.63 3.00
CA GLY A 24 8.83 5.29 3.17
C GLY A 24 9.97 4.47 2.59
N VAL A 25 9.96 3.15 2.78
CA VAL A 25 10.96 2.26 2.16
C VAL A 25 10.84 2.30 0.64
N ALA A 26 9.62 2.20 0.09
CA ALA A 26 9.43 2.26 -1.35
C ALA A 26 9.93 3.58 -1.95
N ALA A 27 9.63 4.72 -1.30
CA ALA A 27 10.14 6.03 -1.70
C ALA A 27 11.68 6.08 -1.62
N SER A 28 12.25 5.66 -0.50
CA SER A 28 13.70 5.74 -0.26
C SER A 28 14.50 4.85 -1.22
N VAL A 29 14.06 3.62 -1.46
CA VAL A 29 14.71 2.71 -2.41
C VAL A 29 14.60 3.24 -3.85
N GLY A 30 13.43 3.75 -4.24
CA GLY A 30 13.24 4.37 -5.55
C GLY A 30 14.16 5.56 -5.80
N LEU A 31 14.30 6.44 -4.80
CA LEU A 31 15.19 7.60 -4.84
C LEU A 31 16.68 7.19 -4.85
N ALA A 32 17.08 6.26 -3.99
CA ALA A 32 18.46 5.79 -3.93
C ALA A 32 18.91 5.13 -5.23
N ARG A 33 18.05 4.33 -5.87
CA ARG A 33 18.30 3.75 -7.19
C ARG A 33 18.45 4.79 -8.30
N ALA A 34 17.86 5.97 -8.12
CA ALA A 34 18.04 7.12 -9.01
C ALA A 34 19.24 8.00 -8.62
N GLY A 35 20.13 7.52 -7.75
CA GLY A 35 21.35 8.21 -7.33
C GLY A 35 21.14 9.36 -6.35
N ARG A 36 19.99 9.44 -5.68
CA ARG A 36 19.73 10.49 -4.68
C ARG A 36 20.23 10.05 -3.30
N ARG A 37 20.83 10.97 -2.56
CA ARG A 37 21.19 10.76 -1.14
C ARG A 37 19.92 10.85 -0.31
N VAL A 38 19.57 9.75 0.38
CA VAL A 38 18.34 9.63 1.15
C VAL A 38 18.65 9.32 2.60
N VAL A 39 18.01 10.05 3.51
CA VAL A 39 17.98 9.77 4.94
C VAL A 39 16.54 9.43 5.33
N VAL A 40 16.36 8.29 6.01
CA VAL A 40 15.06 7.86 6.56
C VAL A 40 15.09 8.01 8.06
N LEU A 41 14.07 8.65 8.62
CA LEU A 41 13.85 8.79 10.06
C LEU A 41 12.66 7.91 10.47
N ASP A 42 12.82 7.06 11.46
CA ASP A 42 11.68 6.38 12.10
C ASP A 42 11.82 6.47 13.63
N ARG A 43 10.73 6.80 14.30
CA ARG A 43 10.70 6.92 15.78
C ARG A 43 10.89 5.59 16.51
N THR A 44 10.65 4.47 15.82
CA THR A 44 10.77 3.13 16.38
C THR A 44 12.02 2.43 15.86
N ARG A 45 12.55 1.50 16.65
CA ARG A 45 13.60 0.58 16.23
C ARG A 45 12.98 -0.65 15.58
N PHE A 46 13.67 -1.22 14.60
CA PHE A 46 13.26 -2.43 13.92
C PHE A 46 14.02 -3.66 14.44
N PRO A 47 13.36 -4.83 14.51
CA PRO A 47 11.98 -5.10 14.10
C PRO A 47 10.94 -4.51 15.04
N ARG A 48 9.74 -4.16 14.50
CA ARG A 48 8.62 -3.61 15.27
C ARG A 48 7.29 -4.15 14.81
N ASP A 49 6.32 -4.27 15.72
CA ASP A 49 4.95 -4.58 15.34
C ASP A 49 4.20 -3.34 14.80
N LYS A 50 3.29 -3.57 13.88
CA LYS A 50 2.33 -2.60 13.36
C LYS A 50 0.99 -3.31 13.18
N TYR A 51 -0.08 -2.76 13.75
CA TYR A 51 -1.40 -3.37 13.65
C TYR A 51 -1.87 -3.43 12.20
N CYS A 52 -2.13 -4.65 11.71
CA CYS A 52 -2.46 -4.98 10.34
C CYS A 52 -3.11 -6.37 10.27
N GLY A 53 -3.85 -6.65 9.22
CA GLY A 53 -4.32 -8.00 8.88
C GLY A 53 -3.23 -8.88 8.27
N ASP A 54 -2.04 -8.32 7.97
CA ASP A 54 -0.87 -9.02 7.40
C ASP A 54 -1.08 -9.63 6.01
N GLY A 55 -2.23 -9.42 5.38
CA GLY A 55 -2.50 -9.85 4.02
C GLY A 55 -1.77 -9.00 2.98
N LEU A 56 -1.27 -9.65 1.95
CA LEU A 56 -0.60 -9.03 0.81
C LEU A 56 -1.35 -9.41 -0.47
N THR A 57 -1.76 -8.41 -1.22
CA THR A 57 -2.41 -8.59 -2.54
C THR A 57 -1.39 -8.82 -3.64
N THR A 58 -1.81 -9.31 -4.80
CA THR A 58 -0.96 -9.45 -6.00
C THR A 58 -0.30 -8.12 -6.36
N GLY A 59 -1.06 -7.02 -6.25
CA GLY A 59 -0.51 -5.67 -6.45
C GLY A 59 0.64 -5.36 -5.51
N ALA A 60 0.47 -5.63 -4.21
CA ALA A 60 1.52 -5.47 -3.21
C ALA A 60 2.73 -6.37 -3.50
N LEU A 61 2.49 -7.66 -3.82
CA LEU A 61 3.55 -8.63 -4.11
C LEU A 61 4.42 -8.21 -5.30
N ARG A 62 3.83 -7.70 -6.38
CA ARG A 62 4.59 -7.19 -7.54
C ARG A 62 5.43 -5.98 -7.22
N LEU A 63 4.93 -5.09 -6.36
CA LEU A 63 5.70 -3.93 -5.91
C LEU A 63 6.86 -4.35 -5.01
N LEU A 64 6.67 -5.35 -4.14
CA LEU A 64 7.73 -5.93 -3.33
C LEU A 64 8.79 -6.63 -4.20
N GLU A 65 8.37 -7.40 -5.20
CA GLU A 65 9.27 -8.02 -6.19
C GLU A 65 10.05 -6.96 -6.99
N HIS A 66 9.38 -5.90 -7.43
CA HIS A 66 10.04 -4.76 -8.11
C HIS A 66 11.08 -4.08 -7.22
N LEU A 67 10.81 -3.93 -5.95
CA LEU A 67 11.76 -3.41 -4.97
C LEU A 67 12.90 -4.39 -4.69
N GLY A 68 12.81 -5.65 -5.10
CA GLY A 68 13.83 -6.68 -4.91
C GLY A 68 13.75 -7.34 -3.53
N LEU A 69 12.57 -7.37 -2.90
CA LEU A 69 12.37 -8.17 -1.71
C LEU A 69 12.44 -9.65 -2.08
N ASP A 70 13.21 -10.40 -1.31
CA ASP A 70 13.18 -11.86 -1.34
C ASP A 70 12.20 -12.36 -0.28
N PRO A 71 11.12 -13.09 -0.65
CA PRO A 71 10.22 -13.70 0.31
C PRO A 71 10.90 -14.54 1.39
N ALA A 72 12.01 -15.20 1.05
CA ALA A 72 12.79 -16.01 2.01
C ALA A 72 13.44 -15.17 3.13
N SER A 73 13.57 -13.86 2.93
CA SER A 73 14.06 -12.93 3.97
C SER A 73 13.00 -12.54 5.01
N VAL A 74 11.75 -13.02 4.85
CA VAL A 74 10.63 -12.71 5.75
C VAL A 74 10.18 -14.01 6.43
N PRO A 75 10.58 -14.28 7.69
CA PRO A 75 10.32 -15.55 8.36
C PRO A 75 8.85 -15.97 8.41
N SER A 76 7.94 -15.00 8.60
CA SER A 76 6.50 -15.25 8.64
C SER A 76 5.81 -15.26 7.27
N TRP A 77 6.57 -15.29 6.16
CA TRP A 77 6.00 -15.31 4.83
C TRP A 77 5.26 -16.62 4.54
N ARG A 78 4.03 -16.50 4.10
CA ARG A 78 3.23 -17.63 3.66
C ARG A 78 2.45 -17.27 2.40
N ALA A 79 2.72 -17.95 1.29
CA ALA A 79 1.92 -17.84 0.08
C ALA A 79 0.53 -18.46 0.31
N ALA A 80 -0.52 -17.78 -0.12
CA ALA A 80 -1.89 -18.27 -0.03
C ALA A 80 -2.30 -18.96 -1.34
N THR A 81 -3.06 -20.06 -1.23
CA THR A 81 -3.54 -20.85 -2.37
C THR A 81 -4.93 -20.43 -2.86
N GLY A 82 -5.65 -19.65 -2.07
CA GLY A 82 -6.99 -19.18 -2.40
C GLY A 82 -7.62 -18.37 -1.27
N LEU A 83 -8.86 -18.00 -1.50
CA LEU A 83 -9.71 -17.26 -0.58
C LEU A 83 -11.05 -17.99 -0.44
N VAL A 84 -11.59 -18.08 0.76
CA VAL A 84 -12.96 -18.54 1.02
C VAL A 84 -13.76 -17.37 1.57
N ILE A 85 -14.89 -17.07 0.95
CA ILE A 85 -15.82 -16.01 1.39
C ILE A 85 -17.13 -16.64 1.83
N ARG A 86 -17.61 -16.25 3.00
CA ARG A 86 -18.95 -16.57 3.50
C ARG A 86 -19.77 -15.30 3.59
N PRO A 87 -20.77 -15.13 2.72
CA PRO A 87 -21.71 -14.00 2.79
C PRO A 87 -22.75 -14.21 3.88
N PRO A 88 -23.64 -13.23 4.18
CA PRO A 88 -24.68 -13.32 5.18
C PRO A 88 -25.63 -14.52 5.01
N SER A 89 -25.83 -15.02 3.77
CA SER A 89 -26.61 -16.24 3.51
C SER A 89 -26.03 -17.52 4.08
N GLY A 90 -24.76 -17.50 4.50
CA GLY A 90 -24.05 -18.65 5.09
C GLY A 90 -23.43 -19.60 4.07
N ARG A 91 -23.65 -19.44 2.75
CA ARG A 91 -23.09 -20.30 1.71
C ARG A 91 -21.63 -19.89 1.42
N GLU A 92 -20.67 -20.70 1.84
CA GLU A 92 -19.26 -20.48 1.52
C GLU A 92 -18.96 -20.66 0.03
N VAL A 93 -18.11 -19.78 -0.50
CA VAL A 93 -17.59 -19.86 -1.88
C VAL A 93 -16.08 -19.80 -1.85
N ALA A 94 -15.44 -20.81 -2.45
CA ALA A 94 -13.98 -20.86 -2.61
C ALA A 94 -13.55 -20.20 -3.92
N TYR A 95 -12.51 -19.40 -3.83
CA TYR A 95 -11.88 -18.66 -4.93
C TYR A 95 -10.40 -19.08 -5.01
N PRO A 96 -10.07 -20.12 -5.79
CA PRO A 96 -8.69 -20.58 -5.92
C PRO A 96 -7.84 -19.59 -6.71
N PHE A 97 -6.58 -19.42 -6.30
CA PHE A 97 -5.59 -18.68 -7.08
C PHE A 97 -4.96 -19.57 -8.15
N PRO A 98 -4.48 -18.99 -9.26
CA PRO A 98 -3.65 -19.72 -10.21
C PRO A 98 -2.32 -20.19 -9.58
N HIS A 99 -1.64 -21.14 -10.23
CA HIS A 99 -0.40 -21.77 -9.72
C HIS A 99 0.87 -21.28 -10.43
N ASP A 100 0.77 -20.24 -11.26
CA ASP A 100 1.87 -19.69 -12.07
C ASP A 100 2.60 -18.52 -11.38
N GLY A 101 2.58 -18.50 -10.05
CA GLY A 101 3.20 -17.51 -9.19
C GLY A 101 2.39 -17.30 -7.92
N GLN A 102 2.72 -16.25 -7.15
CA GLN A 102 1.99 -15.88 -5.94
C GLN A 102 0.98 -14.78 -6.24
N TYR A 103 -0.28 -15.02 -5.90
CA TYR A 103 -1.38 -14.05 -6.07
C TYR A 103 -1.81 -13.41 -4.75
N ALA A 104 -1.48 -14.04 -3.64
CA ALA A 104 -1.61 -13.49 -2.30
C ALA A 104 -0.57 -14.13 -1.39
N ALA A 105 -0.23 -13.42 -0.33
CA ALA A 105 0.58 -13.95 0.75
C ALA A 105 0.16 -13.31 2.07
N THR A 106 0.62 -13.89 3.16
CA THR A 106 0.59 -13.27 4.49
C THR A 106 2.02 -13.11 4.99
N ALA A 107 2.27 -12.02 5.72
CA ALA A 107 3.53 -11.78 6.38
C ALA A 107 3.31 -10.86 7.58
N GLN A 108 3.74 -11.26 8.76
CA GLN A 108 3.65 -10.39 9.93
C GLN A 108 4.41 -9.09 9.68
N ARG A 109 3.81 -7.97 10.03
CA ARG A 109 4.43 -6.65 9.86
C ARG A 109 5.75 -6.49 10.62
N HIS A 110 5.92 -7.25 11.70
CA HIS A 110 7.19 -7.33 12.43
C HIS A 110 8.34 -7.75 11.50
N ASP A 111 8.14 -8.80 10.72
CA ASP A 111 9.16 -9.37 9.85
C ASP A 111 9.24 -8.64 8.50
N LEU A 112 8.08 -8.34 7.91
CA LEU A 112 8.01 -7.65 6.63
C LEU A 112 8.66 -6.26 6.69
N ASP A 113 8.32 -5.46 7.73
CA ASP A 113 8.86 -4.12 7.84
C ASP A 113 10.38 -4.14 8.13
N ALA A 114 10.87 -5.12 8.91
CA ALA A 114 12.29 -5.32 9.13
C ALA A 114 13.04 -5.67 7.83
N ALA A 115 12.51 -6.61 7.05
CA ALA A 115 13.09 -6.99 5.75
C ALA A 115 13.09 -5.81 4.76
N LEU A 116 12.04 -4.98 4.77
CA LEU A 116 11.99 -3.76 3.96
C LEU A 116 13.03 -2.72 4.39
N VAL A 117 13.23 -2.51 5.68
CA VAL A 117 14.27 -1.61 6.20
C VAL A 117 15.66 -2.09 5.80
N ASP A 118 15.92 -3.39 5.90
CA ASP A 118 17.19 -3.97 5.47
C ASP A 118 17.39 -3.85 3.95
N LEU A 119 16.31 -3.94 3.17
CA LEU A 119 16.34 -3.68 1.74
C LEU A 119 16.75 -2.22 1.45
N ALA A 120 16.21 -1.25 2.19
CA ALA A 120 16.59 0.16 2.06
C ALA A 120 18.07 0.38 2.41
N ARG A 121 18.55 -0.22 3.51
CA ARG A 121 19.96 -0.17 3.91
C ARG A 121 20.89 -0.74 2.83
N ARG A 122 20.54 -1.89 2.26
CA ARG A 122 21.29 -2.50 1.13
C ARG A 122 21.27 -1.64 -0.13
N ALA A 123 20.25 -0.83 -0.31
CA ALA A 123 20.18 0.15 -1.41
C ALA A 123 21.00 1.43 -1.17
N GLY A 124 21.73 1.53 -0.06
CA GLY A 124 22.56 2.68 0.29
C GLY A 124 21.80 3.81 1.00
N VAL A 125 20.60 3.54 1.52
CA VAL A 125 19.81 4.52 2.28
C VAL A 125 20.33 4.57 3.72
N GLU A 126 20.58 5.78 4.22
CA GLU A 126 20.85 6.00 5.65
C GLU A 126 19.55 5.90 6.44
N VAL A 127 19.37 4.86 7.25
CA VAL A 127 18.18 4.65 8.08
C VAL A 127 18.51 4.90 9.54
N LEU A 128 17.90 5.96 10.10
CA LEU A 128 17.98 6.36 11.51
C LEU A 128 16.71 5.89 12.22
N ASP A 129 16.69 4.65 12.64
CA ASP A 129 15.62 4.07 13.45
C ASP A 129 15.80 4.42 14.93
N GLY A 130 14.69 4.51 15.68
CA GLY A 130 14.68 5.09 17.02
C GLY A 130 14.88 6.61 17.04
N CYS A 131 14.72 7.29 15.89
CA CYS A 131 14.90 8.72 15.71
C CYS A 131 13.60 9.40 15.27
N ALA A 132 12.92 10.07 16.21
CA ALA A 132 11.70 10.81 15.93
C ALA A 132 11.99 12.12 15.18
N CYS A 133 11.07 12.52 14.31
CA CYS A 133 11.02 13.88 13.78
C CYS A 133 10.13 14.73 14.68
N ASP A 134 10.70 15.73 15.35
CA ASP A 134 10.02 16.55 16.36
C ASP A 134 9.63 17.93 15.83
N GLY A 135 10.14 18.34 14.68
CA GLY A 135 9.84 19.62 14.05
C GLY A 135 10.12 19.61 12.56
N VAL A 136 9.42 20.45 11.82
CA VAL A 136 9.63 20.67 10.40
C VAL A 136 9.54 22.15 10.06
N THR A 137 10.53 22.63 9.31
CA THR A 137 10.53 23.97 8.72
C THR A 137 10.67 23.82 7.21
N VAL A 138 9.74 24.40 6.46
CA VAL A 138 9.77 24.41 5.00
C VAL A 138 10.21 25.78 4.52
N GLY A 139 11.41 25.85 3.96
CA GLY A 139 11.96 27.05 3.33
C GLY A 139 11.74 27.08 1.83
N GLY A 140 12.22 28.13 1.16
CA GLY A 140 12.10 28.27 -0.29
C GLY A 140 12.88 27.20 -1.07
N ASP A 141 14.04 26.79 -0.58
CA ASP A 141 14.96 25.88 -1.27
C ASP A 141 15.17 24.53 -0.57
N ARG A 142 14.74 24.40 0.69
CA ARG A 142 14.97 23.22 1.52
C ARG A 142 13.91 22.99 2.58
N VAL A 143 13.96 21.77 3.14
CA VAL A 143 13.23 21.38 4.36
C VAL A 143 14.27 21.09 5.45
N ALA A 144 14.04 21.60 6.67
CA ALA A 144 14.78 21.23 7.86
C ALA A 144 13.86 20.39 8.78
N LEU A 145 14.34 19.23 9.18
CA LEU A 145 13.67 18.31 10.11
C LEU A 145 14.47 18.28 11.41
N ASN A 146 13.81 18.61 12.52
CA ASN A 146 14.41 18.55 13.85
C ASN A 146 14.30 17.12 14.37
N THR A 147 15.39 16.63 14.96
CA THR A 147 15.46 15.32 15.61
C THR A 147 16.23 15.43 16.93
N PRO A 148 16.09 14.45 17.84
CA PRO A 148 16.86 14.42 19.08
C PRO A 148 18.39 14.42 18.87
N THR A 149 18.85 13.99 17.69
CA THR A 149 20.27 13.89 17.35
C THR A 149 20.80 15.04 16.48
N GLY A 150 20.00 16.09 16.28
CA GLY A 150 20.34 17.26 15.46
C GLY A 150 19.38 17.41 14.26
N GLU A 151 19.67 18.40 13.42
CA GLU A 151 18.83 18.68 12.24
C GLU A 151 19.21 17.85 11.03
N VAL A 152 18.21 17.50 10.21
CA VAL A 152 18.37 16.93 8.88
C VAL A 152 17.87 17.94 7.86
N HIS A 153 18.76 18.39 6.97
CA HIS A 153 18.44 19.30 5.90
C HIS A 153 18.31 18.55 4.58
N ALA A 154 17.24 18.78 3.83
CA ALA A 154 17.02 18.15 2.53
C ALA A 154 16.32 19.10 1.55
N ARG A 155 16.43 18.82 0.24
CA ARG A 155 15.69 19.57 -0.79
C ARG A 155 14.19 19.29 -0.70
N TYR A 156 13.82 18.06 -0.36
CA TYR A 156 12.44 17.61 -0.20
C TYR A 156 12.30 16.71 1.03
N ALA A 157 11.08 16.62 1.55
CA ALA A 157 10.71 15.60 2.51
C ALA A 157 9.57 14.71 1.97
N VAL A 158 9.59 13.43 2.32
CA VAL A 158 8.48 12.50 2.11
C VAL A 158 7.91 12.13 3.47
N ALA A 159 6.67 12.50 3.72
CA ALA A 159 5.93 12.15 4.91
C ALA A 159 5.24 10.78 4.71
N ALA A 160 5.88 9.72 5.20
CA ALA A 160 5.39 8.35 5.22
C ALA A 160 5.13 7.87 6.66
N ASP A 161 4.75 8.80 7.52
CA ASP A 161 4.70 8.72 8.98
C ASP A 161 3.36 8.20 9.53
N GLY A 162 2.55 7.61 8.66
CA GLY A 162 1.37 6.82 8.99
C GLY A 162 0.12 7.64 9.29
N MET A 163 -0.91 6.95 9.83
CA MET A 163 -2.24 7.50 10.05
C MET A 163 -2.26 8.80 10.85
N TRP A 164 -1.41 8.91 11.88
CA TRP A 164 -1.40 10.09 12.77
C TRP A 164 -0.49 11.21 12.29
N SER A 165 0.27 10.97 11.25
CA SER A 165 1.24 11.87 10.59
C SER A 165 1.65 13.10 11.43
N PRO A 166 2.72 13.00 12.21
CA PRO A 166 3.29 14.13 12.92
C PRO A 166 3.63 15.29 11.99
N LEU A 167 4.19 15.02 10.80
CA LEU A 167 4.51 16.05 9.81
C LEU A 167 3.27 16.81 9.34
N ARG A 168 2.16 16.10 9.06
CA ARG A 168 0.90 16.76 8.69
C ARG A 168 0.40 17.68 9.79
N ARG A 169 0.53 17.26 11.05
CA ARG A 169 0.13 18.07 12.21
C ARG A 169 1.02 19.30 12.37
N MET A 170 2.33 19.13 12.27
CA MET A 170 3.30 20.24 12.38
C MET A 170 3.11 21.30 11.29
N LEU A 171 2.65 20.86 10.09
CA LEU A 171 2.34 21.74 8.97
C LEU A 171 0.92 22.33 9.03
N GLY A 172 0.16 22.10 10.10
CA GLY A 172 -1.21 22.64 10.25
C GLY A 172 -2.24 22.00 9.33
N LEU A 173 -1.96 20.83 8.76
CA LEU A 173 -2.80 20.13 7.77
C LEU A 173 -3.58 18.95 8.35
N SER A 174 -3.50 18.70 9.66
CA SER A 174 -4.26 17.64 10.30
C SER A 174 -5.72 18.03 10.47
N LEU A 175 -6.60 17.04 10.38
CA LEU A 175 -8.00 17.18 10.74
C LEU A 175 -8.16 16.78 12.22
N PRO A 176 -8.41 17.72 13.17
CA PRO A 176 -8.34 17.43 14.61
C PRO A 176 -9.28 16.34 15.10
N THR A 177 -10.45 16.19 14.46
CA THR A 177 -11.48 15.22 14.79
C THR A 177 -11.37 13.91 14.02
N TYR A 178 -10.47 13.86 13.02
CA TYR A 178 -10.34 12.67 12.18
C TYR A 178 -9.66 11.52 12.92
N ARG A 179 -10.32 10.37 12.94
CA ARG A 179 -9.89 9.15 13.63
C ARG A 179 -9.91 7.92 12.71
N GLY A 180 -9.76 8.12 11.39
CA GLY A 180 -9.90 7.09 10.37
C GLY A 180 -11.34 6.92 9.90
N ASP A 181 -11.52 6.24 8.78
CA ASP A 181 -12.82 5.91 8.19
C ASP A 181 -13.28 4.52 8.62
N TRP A 182 -12.31 3.65 8.92
CA TRP A 182 -12.50 2.29 9.41
C TRP A 182 -11.75 2.05 10.71
N HIS A 183 -12.24 1.10 11.49
CA HIS A 183 -11.51 0.48 12.59
C HIS A 183 -11.25 -0.98 12.27
N ALA A 184 -9.98 -1.36 12.26
CA ALA A 184 -9.56 -2.76 12.27
C ALA A 184 -9.28 -3.19 13.70
N PHE A 185 -9.71 -4.40 14.04
CA PHE A 185 -9.47 -5.04 15.32
C PHE A 185 -8.89 -6.42 15.08
N ARG A 186 -7.69 -6.74 15.60
CA ARG A 186 -7.00 -7.98 15.30
C ARG A 186 -6.36 -8.62 16.53
N GLN A 187 -6.19 -9.93 16.47
CA GLN A 187 -5.50 -10.75 17.46
C GLN A 187 -4.77 -11.89 16.75
N TYR A 188 -3.56 -12.23 17.20
CA TYR A 188 -2.86 -13.41 16.73
C TYR A 188 -3.27 -14.64 17.54
N TYR A 189 -3.33 -15.78 16.84
CA TYR A 189 -3.61 -17.10 17.42
C TYR A 189 -2.54 -18.10 16.97
N THR A 190 -2.27 -19.10 17.82
CA THR A 190 -1.52 -20.33 17.52
C THR A 190 -2.40 -21.53 17.72
N GLY A 191 -1.98 -22.69 17.18
CA GLY A 191 -2.76 -23.92 17.29
C GLY A 191 -4.10 -23.89 16.58
N VAL A 192 -4.20 -23.09 15.50
CA VAL A 192 -5.45 -22.98 14.72
C VAL A 192 -5.75 -24.28 13.98
N GLY A 193 -7.03 -24.51 13.72
CA GLY A 193 -7.51 -25.72 13.02
C GLY A 193 -6.97 -25.82 11.58
N PRO A 194 -6.94 -27.02 11.00
CA PRO A 194 -6.39 -27.25 9.65
C PRO A 194 -7.09 -26.42 8.57
N GLN A 195 -8.39 -26.22 8.69
CA GLN A 195 -9.14 -25.39 7.73
C GLN A 195 -8.68 -23.92 7.68
N ALA A 196 -8.15 -23.40 8.80
CA ALA A 196 -7.58 -22.08 8.87
C ALA A 196 -6.29 -21.95 8.03
N SER A 197 -5.60 -23.07 7.79
CA SER A 197 -4.34 -23.13 7.04
C SER A 197 -4.51 -23.35 5.54
N GLU A 198 -5.70 -23.74 5.08
CA GLU A 198 -5.94 -24.10 3.66
C GLU A 198 -6.06 -22.88 2.74
N ALA A 199 -6.69 -21.79 3.24
CA ALA A 199 -6.95 -20.59 2.46
C ALA A 199 -7.12 -19.38 3.37
N LEU A 200 -7.02 -18.18 2.80
CA LEU A 200 -7.49 -16.96 3.46
C LEU A 200 -9.01 -17.04 3.63
N ARG A 201 -9.53 -16.59 4.76
CA ARG A 201 -10.97 -16.65 5.02
C ARG A 201 -11.53 -15.28 5.35
N VAL A 202 -12.73 -15.01 4.81
CA VAL A 202 -13.49 -13.77 5.03
C VAL A 202 -14.94 -14.12 5.29
N TRP A 203 -15.51 -13.57 6.35
CA TRP A 203 -16.92 -13.68 6.69
C TRP A 203 -17.56 -12.31 6.70
N PHE A 204 -18.63 -12.16 5.93
CA PHE A 204 -19.49 -10.97 5.97
C PHE A 204 -20.64 -11.22 6.92
N GLU A 205 -20.59 -10.59 8.08
CA GLU A 205 -21.64 -10.70 9.10
C GLU A 205 -22.59 -9.49 8.98
N PRO A 206 -23.92 -9.71 9.02
CA PRO A 206 -24.92 -8.68 8.69
C PRO A 206 -24.73 -7.36 9.43
N GLU A 207 -24.40 -7.43 10.71
CA GLU A 207 -24.31 -6.26 11.58
C GLU A 207 -23.05 -5.41 11.39
N ILE A 208 -22.00 -5.95 10.76
CA ILE A 208 -20.76 -5.19 10.51
C ILE A 208 -20.61 -4.75 9.05
N LEU A 209 -21.58 -5.07 8.18
CA LEU A 209 -21.52 -4.67 6.77
C LEU A 209 -21.30 -3.16 6.59
N PRO A 210 -20.52 -2.75 5.62
CA PRO A 210 -19.77 -3.51 4.61
C PRO A 210 -18.43 -4.07 5.13
N GLY A 211 -18.19 -4.04 6.43
CA GLY A 211 -17.04 -4.66 7.09
C GLY A 211 -17.10 -6.18 7.03
N TYR A 212 -16.04 -6.81 7.49
CA TYR A 212 -15.89 -8.26 7.45
C TYR A 212 -14.97 -8.75 8.55
N VAL A 213 -15.11 -10.04 8.90
CA VAL A 213 -14.15 -10.79 9.72
C VAL A 213 -13.16 -11.46 8.80
N TRP A 214 -11.89 -11.49 9.17
CA TRP A 214 -10.86 -12.24 8.45
C TRP A 214 -10.17 -13.25 9.36
N MET A 215 -9.63 -14.30 8.75
CA MET A 215 -8.67 -15.23 9.32
C MET A 215 -7.63 -15.53 8.25
N PHE A 216 -6.43 -15.03 8.45
CA PHE A 216 -5.32 -15.14 7.53
C PHE A 216 -4.23 -16.00 8.15
N SER A 217 -4.00 -17.16 7.52
CA SER A 217 -3.03 -18.13 7.99
C SER A 217 -1.60 -17.60 7.95
N LEU A 218 -0.84 -17.93 8.96
CA LEU A 218 0.59 -17.71 9.10
C LEU A 218 1.31 -19.07 9.17
N PRO A 219 2.65 -19.12 9.12
CA PRO A 219 3.40 -20.36 9.37
C PRO A 219 3.07 -21.00 10.73
N ASP A 220 3.45 -22.25 10.91
CA ASP A 220 3.45 -23.00 12.16
C ASP A 220 2.10 -23.08 12.89
N GLY A 221 1.01 -23.16 12.12
CA GLY A 221 -0.34 -23.24 12.69
C GLY A 221 -0.77 -21.96 13.40
N ALA A 222 -0.22 -20.83 13.01
CA ALA A 222 -0.65 -19.52 13.49
C ALA A 222 -1.62 -18.84 12.50
N ALA A 223 -2.36 -17.84 12.97
CA ALA A 223 -3.22 -17.01 12.17
C ALA A 223 -3.35 -15.58 12.73
N ASN A 224 -3.50 -14.61 11.84
CA ASN A 224 -4.00 -13.27 12.14
C ASN A 224 -5.51 -13.29 11.97
N VAL A 225 -6.25 -13.05 13.05
CA VAL A 225 -7.71 -13.07 13.07
C VAL A 225 -8.21 -11.70 13.50
N GLY A 226 -9.21 -11.19 12.82
CA GLY A 226 -9.74 -9.88 13.16
C GLY A 226 -11.00 -9.51 12.40
N PHE A 227 -11.45 -8.30 12.59
CA PHE A 227 -12.56 -7.72 11.85
C PHE A 227 -12.33 -6.23 11.57
N GLY A 228 -12.96 -5.73 10.51
CA GLY A 228 -13.01 -4.32 10.18
C GLY A 228 -14.44 -3.80 10.19
N VAL A 229 -14.65 -2.60 10.74
CA VAL A 229 -15.96 -1.93 10.74
C VAL A 229 -15.83 -0.48 10.30
N SER A 230 -16.85 0.00 9.60
CA SER A 230 -16.94 1.42 9.26
C SER A 230 -17.21 2.25 10.53
N ARG A 231 -16.47 3.33 10.70
CA ARG A 231 -16.71 4.29 11.80
C ARG A 231 -18.02 5.07 11.68
N ALA A 232 -18.58 5.13 10.48
CA ALA A 232 -19.88 5.75 10.26
C ALA A 232 -21.04 4.96 10.90
N THR A 233 -20.83 3.67 11.11
CA THR A 233 -21.88 2.75 11.63
C THR A 233 -21.58 2.18 13.01
N HIS A 234 -20.32 2.21 13.45
CA HIS A 234 -19.93 1.60 14.73
C HIS A 234 -19.10 2.55 15.61
N SER A 235 -19.47 2.64 16.88
CA SER A 235 -18.69 3.35 17.90
C SER A 235 -17.56 2.46 18.44
N THR A 236 -16.44 3.07 18.85
CA THR A 236 -15.27 2.37 19.38
C THR A 236 -15.51 1.66 20.71
N GLY A 237 -16.50 2.09 21.51
CA GLY A 237 -16.78 1.54 22.84
C GLY A 237 -17.37 0.11 22.85
N SER A 238 -17.80 -0.40 21.69
CA SER A 238 -18.42 -1.73 21.56
C SER A 238 -17.51 -2.79 20.92
N LEU A 239 -16.31 -2.42 20.43
CA LEU A 239 -15.48 -3.31 19.61
C LEU A 239 -15.00 -4.56 20.35
N ALA A 240 -14.69 -4.46 21.63
CA ALA A 240 -14.25 -5.64 22.42
C ALA A 240 -15.37 -6.67 22.58
N ARG A 241 -16.60 -6.22 22.90
CA ARG A 241 -17.77 -7.11 23.00
C ARG A 241 -18.15 -7.72 21.65
N LEU A 242 -18.07 -6.92 20.61
CA LEU A 242 -18.29 -7.38 19.24
C LEU A 242 -17.25 -8.45 18.83
N TRP A 243 -15.99 -8.28 19.24
CA TRP A 243 -14.96 -9.28 19.03
C TRP A 243 -15.26 -10.61 19.69
N ASP A 244 -15.66 -10.56 20.97
CA ASP A 244 -16.01 -11.77 21.73
C ASP A 244 -17.21 -12.51 21.12
N ASP A 245 -18.21 -11.78 20.64
CA ASP A 245 -19.34 -12.34 19.91
C ASP A 245 -18.91 -12.98 18.59
N LEU A 246 -18.23 -12.23 17.72
CA LEU A 246 -17.82 -12.71 16.40
C LEU A 246 -16.95 -13.96 16.47
N ARG A 247 -15.92 -13.97 17.31
CA ARG A 247 -15.01 -15.13 17.44
C ARG A 247 -15.69 -16.38 18.03
N SER A 248 -16.79 -16.22 18.78
CA SER A 248 -17.54 -17.33 19.38
C SER A 248 -18.60 -17.93 18.45
N ARG A 249 -18.86 -17.32 17.28
CA ARG A 249 -19.85 -17.82 16.34
C ARG A 249 -19.46 -19.22 15.84
N PRO A 250 -20.40 -20.17 15.79
CA PRO A 250 -20.07 -21.58 15.50
C PRO A 250 -19.25 -21.78 14.23
N HIS A 251 -19.54 -21.05 13.16
CA HIS A 251 -18.84 -21.17 11.89
C HIS A 251 -17.42 -20.55 11.91
N ILE A 252 -17.17 -19.52 12.72
CA ILE A 252 -15.83 -18.95 12.91
C ILE A 252 -15.05 -19.80 13.89
N ALA A 253 -15.64 -20.15 15.03
CA ALA A 253 -15.02 -20.99 16.06
C ALA A 253 -14.62 -22.38 15.53
N ALA A 254 -15.44 -22.97 14.63
CA ALA A 254 -15.13 -24.26 14.03
C ALA A 254 -13.85 -24.20 13.16
N VAL A 255 -13.66 -23.13 12.39
CA VAL A 255 -12.47 -22.93 11.58
C VAL A 255 -11.26 -22.56 12.44
N LEU A 256 -11.47 -21.71 13.46
CA LEU A 256 -10.42 -21.35 14.42
C LEU A 256 -9.85 -22.59 15.10
N GLY A 257 -10.74 -23.52 15.48
CA GLY A 257 -10.37 -24.80 16.07
C GLY A 257 -10.29 -24.76 17.60
N ARG A 258 -10.54 -25.92 18.25
CA ARG A 258 -10.55 -26.04 19.71
C ARG A 258 -9.19 -25.83 20.36
N GLY A 259 -8.10 -26.04 19.61
CA GLY A 259 -6.72 -25.86 20.09
C GLY A 259 -6.20 -24.43 19.95
N ALA A 260 -6.99 -23.52 19.37
CA ALA A 260 -6.53 -22.17 19.13
C ALA A 260 -6.35 -21.37 20.41
N CYS A 261 -5.14 -20.86 20.61
CA CYS A 261 -4.78 -20.03 21.76
C CYS A 261 -4.40 -18.62 21.31
N PRO A 262 -4.93 -17.56 21.94
CA PRO A 262 -4.50 -16.20 21.64
C PRO A 262 -3.05 -15.97 22.10
N VAL A 263 -2.24 -15.34 21.27
CA VAL A 263 -0.83 -15.02 21.54
C VAL A 263 -0.70 -13.64 22.19
N ASP A 264 -1.54 -12.72 21.78
CA ASP A 264 -1.50 -11.33 22.23
C ASP A 264 -2.89 -10.82 22.66
N ARG A 265 -2.93 -9.61 23.19
CA ARG A 265 -4.20 -8.93 23.44
C ARG A 265 -4.76 -8.38 22.15
N PRO A 266 -6.11 -8.42 21.97
CA PRO A 266 -6.71 -7.82 20.80
C PRO A 266 -6.45 -6.31 20.76
N ARG A 267 -6.22 -5.78 19.56
CA ARG A 267 -5.85 -4.38 19.36
C ARG A 267 -6.62 -3.76 18.21
N ALA A 268 -7.06 -2.52 18.43
CA ALA A 268 -7.75 -1.72 17.43
C ALA A 268 -6.81 -0.71 16.78
N TRP A 269 -7.00 -0.49 15.47
CA TRP A 269 -6.27 0.53 14.72
C TRP A 269 -7.18 1.22 13.70
N PRO A 270 -7.11 2.56 13.61
CA PRO A 270 -7.86 3.29 12.60
C PRO A 270 -7.20 3.17 11.22
N ILE A 271 -8.02 3.01 10.18
CA ILE A 271 -7.59 2.95 8.80
C ILE A 271 -8.04 4.24 8.09
N PRO A 272 -7.10 5.01 7.50
CA PRO A 272 -7.42 6.22 6.75
C PRO A 272 -7.73 5.88 5.29
N SER A 273 -8.94 6.19 4.84
CA SER A 273 -9.40 5.96 3.48
C SER A 273 -10.04 7.24 2.94
N ARG A 274 -9.20 8.28 2.70
CA ARG A 274 -9.60 9.65 2.32
C ARG A 274 -8.79 10.21 1.17
N LEU A 275 -8.45 9.37 0.22
CA LEU A 275 -7.77 9.83 -0.99
C LEU A 275 -8.65 10.84 -1.74
N GLY A 276 -8.05 11.97 -2.15
CA GLY A 276 -8.75 13.09 -2.76
C GLY A 276 -9.28 14.14 -1.77
N GLU A 277 -9.43 13.81 -0.48
CA GLU A 277 -9.90 14.76 0.56
C GLU A 277 -8.74 15.39 1.34
N LEU A 278 -7.57 14.73 1.40
CA LEU A 278 -6.38 15.23 2.06
C LEU A 278 -5.39 15.80 1.05
N PRO A 279 -4.70 16.91 1.36
CA PRO A 279 -3.61 17.40 0.53
C PRO A 279 -2.51 16.34 0.37
N LEU A 280 -2.10 16.06 -0.87
CA LEU A 280 -1.00 15.13 -1.18
C LEU A 280 0.38 15.75 -1.02
N ALA A 281 0.45 17.09 -0.92
CA ALA A 281 1.70 17.81 -0.76
C ALA A 281 1.49 19.16 -0.09
N SER A 282 2.54 19.67 0.58
CA SER A 282 2.62 21.03 1.12
C SER A 282 4.05 21.53 0.97
N GLY A 283 4.23 22.57 0.16
CA GLY A 283 5.58 23.00 -0.18
C GLY A 283 6.41 21.83 -0.72
N ARG A 284 7.59 21.68 -0.19
CA ARG A 284 8.56 20.62 -0.53
C ARG A 284 8.30 19.28 0.20
N VAL A 285 7.13 19.11 0.81
CA VAL A 285 6.75 17.88 1.52
C VAL A 285 5.68 17.14 0.74
N LEU A 286 5.92 15.85 0.41
CA LEU A 286 4.96 14.93 -0.22
C LEU A 286 4.46 13.93 0.82
N PHE A 287 3.15 13.66 0.87
CA PHE A 287 2.53 12.70 1.80
C PHE A 287 2.26 11.37 1.10
N CYS A 288 2.64 10.24 1.71
CA CYS A 288 2.50 8.90 1.17
C CYS A 288 1.88 7.92 2.18
N GLY A 289 1.34 6.82 1.70
CA GLY A 289 0.72 5.79 2.54
C GLY A 289 -0.45 6.32 3.36
N ASP A 290 -0.57 5.86 4.60
CA ASP A 290 -1.64 6.29 5.52
C ASP A 290 -1.65 7.81 5.73
N ALA A 291 -0.49 8.48 5.67
CA ALA A 291 -0.41 9.94 5.78
C ALA A 291 -1.13 10.65 4.62
N ALA A 292 -1.29 10.01 3.47
CA ALA A 292 -2.06 10.50 2.33
C ALA A 292 -3.49 9.92 2.25
N GLY A 293 -3.88 9.04 3.19
CA GLY A 293 -5.20 8.43 3.23
C GLY A 293 -5.49 7.47 2.09
N VAL A 294 -4.48 6.75 1.59
CA VAL A 294 -4.57 5.94 0.37
C VAL A 294 -5.15 4.54 0.55
N CYS A 295 -5.48 4.10 1.77
CA CYS A 295 -6.05 2.78 1.98
C CYS A 295 -7.32 2.59 1.16
N ASP A 296 -7.47 1.40 0.58
CA ASP A 296 -8.65 1.05 -0.22
C ASP A 296 -9.93 1.05 0.63
N PRO A 297 -11.00 1.72 0.19
CA PRO A 297 -12.21 1.89 0.99
C PRO A 297 -13.09 0.64 1.08
N MET A 298 -12.89 -0.36 0.22
CA MET A 298 -13.69 -1.59 0.21
C MET A 298 -13.02 -2.71 1.00
N THR A 299 -11.72 -2.87 0.84
CA THR A 299 -10.98 -4.00 1.44
C THR A 299 -10.16 -3.61 2.66
N GLY A 300 -9.90 -2.32 2.87
CA GLY A 300 -8.96 -1.85 3.89
C GLY A 300 -7.49 -2.16 3.56
N GLU A 301 -7.19 -2.62 2.32
CA GLU A 301 -5.82 -2.83 1.85
C GLU A 301 -5.06 -1.50 1.85
N GLY A 302 -3.87 -1.52 2.42
CA GLY A 302 -3.05 -0.32 2.55
C GLY A 302 -1.58 -0.54 2.24
N ILE A 303 -1.08 -1.78 2.23
CA ILE A 303 0.35 -2.06 2.00
C ILE A 303 0.72 -1.78 0.55
N GLY A 304 -0.06 -2.31 -0.39
CA GLY A 304 0.14 -2.09 -1.82
C GLY A 304 0.03 -0.62 -2.19
N GLN A 305 -1.01 0.08 -1.68
CA GLN A 305 -1.21 1.51 -1.91
C GLN A 305 -0.09 2.35 -1.28
N ALA A 306 0.41 1.95 -0.12
CA ALA A 306 1.54 2.61 0.52
C ALA A 306 2.82 2.46 -0.30
N LEU A 307 3.15 1.25 -0.75
CA LEU A 307 4.29 0.99 -1.63
C LEU A 307 4.20 1.81 -2.92
N LEU A 308 3.04 1.78 -3.57
CA LEU A 308 2.81 2.50 -4.82
C LEU A 308 2.93 4.01 -4.65
N SER A 309 2.28 4.59 -3.63
CA SER A 309 2.37 6.04 -3.38
C SER A 309 3.80 6.48 -3.07
N GLY A 310 4.58 5.66 -2.37
CA GLY A 310 6.00 5.90 -2.13
C GLY A 310 6.83 5.93 -3.42
N LEU A 311 6.63 4.94 -4.31
CA LEU A 311 7.29 4.90 -5.62
C LEU A 311 6.90 6.08 -6.52
N LEU A 312 5.61 6.46 -6.52
CA LEU A 312 5.13 7.63 -7.27
C LEU A 312 5.75 8.95 -6.75
N ALA A 313 5.95 9.07 -5.44
CA ALA A 313 6.65 10.22 -4.86
C ALA A 313 8.12 10.24 -5.28
N ALA A 314 8.81 9.10 -5.24
CA ALA A 314 10.18 8.99 -5.72
C ALA A 314 10.30 9.39 -7.19
N GLU A 315 9.45 8.85 -8.06
CA GLU A 315 9.43 9.19 -9.49
C GLU A 315 9.21 10.68 -9.72
N ALA A 316 8.23 11.28 -9.00
CA ALA A 316 7.93 12.70 -9.13
C ALA A 316 9.12 13.58 -8.75
N LEU A 317 9.81 13.26 -7.64
CA LEU A 317 10.99 14.00 -7.19
C LEU A 317 12.19 13.83 -8.13
N VAL A 318 12.40 12.64 -8.66
CA VAL A 318 13.48 12.38 -9.63
C VAL A 318 13.25 13.18 -10.91
N ARG A 319 12.03 13.18 -11.43
CA ARG A 319 11.67 13.87 -12.68
C ARG A 319 11.63 15.38 -12.57
N ALA A 320 11.17 15.90 -11.42
CA ALA A 320 11.14 17.35 -11.18
C ALA A 320 12.54 17.92 -10.94
N GLY A 321 13.45 17.11 -10.42
CA GLY A 321 14.77 17.59 -9.99
C GLY A 321 14.71 18.35 -8.65
N PRO A 322 15.85 18.91 -8.21
CA PRO A 322 15.98 19.47 -6.88
C PRO A 322 15.24 20.81 -6.68
N ASP A 323 15.02 21.56 -7.73
CA ASP A 323 14.63 22.98 -7.62
C ASP A 323 13.19 23.27 -8.08
N ASP A 324 12.53 22.38 -8.83
CA ASP A 324 11.15 22.56 -9.30
C ASP A 324 10.12 21.89 -8.38
N GLU A 325 9.84 22.54 -7.26
CA GLU A 325 8.81 22.12 -6.30
C GLU A 325 7.42 22.00 -6.94
N ALA A 326 7.09 22.94 -7.83
CA ALA A 326 5.77 22.95 -8.48
C ALA A 326 5.62 21.74 -9.41
N ALA A 327 6.66 21.37 -10.16
CA ALA A 327 6.67 20.16 -10.97
C ALA A 327 6.57 18.90 -10.11
N ALA A 328 7.32 18.83 -8.99
CA ALA A 328 7.26 17.70 -8.09
C ALA A 328 5.83 17.43 -7.59
N ARG A 329 5.14 18.48 -7.13
CA ARG A 329 3.75 18.39 -6.67
C ARG A 329 2.78 18.01 -7.79
N ARG A 330 2.92 18.59 -8.99
CA ARG A 330 2.08 18.25 -10.16
C ARG A 330 2.26 16.80 -10.58
N LEU A 331 3.50 16.35 -10.70
CA LEU A 331 3.83 14.99 -11.13
C LEU A 331 3.32 13.96 -10.12
N TYR A 332 3.53 14.22 -8.82
CA TYR A 332 3.04 13.32 -7.77
C TYR A 332 1.51 13.23 -7.78
N ARG A 333 0.81 14.37 -7.80
CA ARG A 333 -0.66 14.40 -7.87
C ARG A 333 -1.19 13.68 -9.11
N SER A 334 -0.60 13.90 -10.27
CA SER A 334 -0.97 13.24 -11.52
C SER A 334 -0.74 11.72 -11.45
N GLY A 335 0.37 11.28 -10.85
CA GLY A 335 0.65 9.86 -10.64
C GLY A 335 -0.38 9.21 -9.73
N VAL A 336 -0.68 9.83 -8.58
CA VAL A 336 -1.69 9.33 -7.63
C VAL A 336 -3.08 9.30 -8.28
N ALA A 337 -3.49 10.36 -8.98
CA ALA A 337 -4.77 10.40 -9.67
C ALA A 337 -4.91 9.28 -10.71
N ARG A 338 -3.85 9.01 -11.46
CA ARG A 338 -3.86 7.97 -12.51
C ARG A 338 -3.88 6.55 -11.93
N HIS A 339 -3.12 6.28 -10.89
CA HIS A 339 -2.84 4.91 -10.44
C HIS A 339 -3.61 4.49 -9.19
N LEU A 340 -4.08 5.43 -8.36
CA LEU A 340 -4.78 5.14 -7.11
C LEU A 340 -6.21 5.70 -7.07
N GLU A 341 -6.42 6.96 -7.46
CA GLU A 341 -7.69 7.63 -7.21
C GLU A 341 -8.87 7.02 -8.00
N ARG A 342 -8.62 6.57 -9.23
CA ARG A 342 -9.66 5.92 -10.05
C ARG A 342 -10.15 4.61 -9.43
N ASP A 343 -9.23 3.79 -8.94
CA ASP A 343 -9.58 2.54 -8.25
C ASP A 343 -10.25 2.82 -6.91
N PHE A 344 -9.77 3.85 -6.18
CA PHE A 344 -10.37 4.30 -4.93
C PHE A 344 -11.84 4.74 -5.09
N VAL A 345 -12.13 5.56 -6.09
CA VAL A 345 -13.51 6.00 -6.38
C VAL A 345 -14.39 4.81 -6.76
N PHE A 346 -13.90 3.92 -7.61
CA PHE A 346 -14.59 2.72 -8.04
C PHE A 346 -14.92 1.79 -6.87
N THR A 347 -13.93 1.48 -6.02
CA THR A 347 -14.13 0.58 -4.87
C THR A 347 -15.00 1.20 -3.79
N ARG A 348 -14.97 2.53 -3.62
CA ARG A 348 -15.89 3.25 -2.74
C ARG A 348 -17.35 3.12 -3.20
N MET A 349 -17.60 3.22 -4.51
CA MET A 349 -18.94 3.01 -5.08
C MET A 349 -19.40 1.57 -4.88
N LEU A 350 -18.54 0.60 -5.19
CA LEU A 350 -18.87 -0.82 -5.06
C LEU A 350 -19.09 -1.23 -3.60
N GLY A 351 -18.27 -0.69 -2.67
CA GLY A 351 -18.43 -0.89 -1.23
C GLY A 351 -19.80 -0.46 -0.71
N SER A 352 -20.45 0.49 -1.39
CA SER A 352 -21.82 0.90 -1.03
C SER A 352 -22.85 -0.21 -1.28
N ALA A 353 -22.66 -1.05 -2.30
CA ALA A 353 -23.53 -2.20 -2.57
C ALA A 353 -23.39 -3.30 -1.49
N LEU A 354 -22.21 -3.40 -0.87
CA LEU A 354 -21.93 -4.39 0.19
C LEU A 354 -22.52 -4.00 1.56
N ARG A 355 -23.17 -2.84 1.69
CA ARG A 355 -23.78 -2.38 2.95
C ARG A 355 -25.03 -3.16 3.33
N SER A 356 -25.63 -3.88 2.39
CA SER A 356 -26.83 -4.68 2.63
C SER A 356 -26.54 -6.17 2.51
N PRO A 357 -27.20 -7.02 3.31
CA PRO A 357 -27.10 -8.48 3.17
C PRO A 357 -27.46 -8.96 1.75
N ALA A 358 -28.47 -8.37 1.12
CA ALA A 358 -28.89 -8.71 -0.24
C ALA A 358 -27.80 -8.40 -1.27
N GLY A 359 -27.19 -7.20 -1.20
CA GLY A 359 -26.10 -6.79 -2.08
C GLY A 359 -24.85 -7.67 -1.90
N CYS A 360 -24.48 -7.96 -0.66
CA CYS A 360 -23.36 -8.85 -0.36
C CYS A 360 -23.59 -10.27 -0.89
N ASN A 361 -24.79 -10.85 -0.65
CA ASN A 361 -25.18 -12.17 -1.15
C ASN A 361 -25.16 -12.22 -2.68
N ALA A 362 -25.67 -11.18 -3.34
CA ALA A 362 -25.67 -11.06 -4.81
C ALA A 362 -24.23 -10.99 -5.36
N ALA A 363 -23.39 -10.15 -4.77
CA ALA A 363 -21.99 -10.01 -5.20
C ALA A 363 -21.23 -11.34 -5.10
N VAL A 364 -21.34 -12.05 -3.98
CA VAL A 364 -20.71 -13.36 -3.77
C VAL A 364 -21.36 -14.42 -4.66
N GLY A 365 -22.67 -14.39 -4.85
CA GLY A 365 -23.39 -15.31 -5.74
C GLY A 365 -22.94 -15.19 -7.20
N ILE A 366 -22.86 -13.97 -7.73
CA ILE A 366 -22.42 -13.68 -9.11
C ILE A 366 -20.94 -14.07 -9.28
N SER A 367 -20.07 -13.64 -8.39
CA SER A 367 -18.62 -13.96 -8.47
C SER A 367 -18.33 -15.43 -8.26
N GLY A 368 -19.19 -16.14 -7.53
CA GLY A 368 -19.08 -17.57 -7.23
C GLY A 368 -19.77 -18.51 -8.22
N ALA A 369 -20.47 -17.98 -9.26
CA ALA A 369 -21.36 -18.76 -10.12
C ALA A 369 -20.64 -19.85 -10.95
N THR A 370 -19.47 -19.55 -11.49
CA THR A 370 -18.72 -20.46 -12.36
C THR A 370 -17.24 -20.53 -11.97
N PRO A 371 -16.48 -21.56 -12.37
CA PRO A 371 -15.03 -21.60 -12.16
C PRO A 371 -14.30 -20.41 -12.78
N TRP A 372 -14.79 -19.89 -13.91
CA TRP A 372 -14.22 -18.72 -14.58
C TRP A 372 -14.42 -17.45 -13.76
N THR A 373 -15.65 -17.22 -13.28
CA THR A 373 -15.96 -16.04 -12.44
C THR A 373 -15.18 -16.08 -11.13
N ARG A 374 -15.09 -17.22 -10.47
CA ARG A 374 -14.31 -17.39 -9.22
C ARG A 374 -12.84 -17.02 -9.40
N ARG A 375 -12.19 -17.57 -10.43
CA ARG A 375 -10.78 -17.30 -10.71
C ARG A 375 -10.53 -15.83 -11.03
N ASN A 376 -11.37 -15.23 -11.88
CA ASN A 376 -11.18 -13.83 -12.26
C ASN A 376 -11.54 -12.85 -11.14
N PHE A 377 -12.54 -13.18 -10.32
CA PHE A 377 -12.88 -12.39 -9.13
C PHE A 377 -11.74 -12.42 -8.10
N ALA A 378 -11.14 -13.58 -7.83
CA ALA A 378 -9.99 -13.69 -6.94
C ALA A 378 -8.83 -12.79 -7.42
N ARG A 379 -8.49 -12.85 -8.69
CA ARG A 379 -7.46 -12.01 -9.30
C ARG A 379 -7.78 -10.52 -9.18
N TRP A 380 -9.02 -10.14 -9.49
CA TRP A 380 -9.49 -8.76 -9.38
C TRP A 380 -9.47 -8.25 -7.94
N LEU A 381 -9.97 -9.05 -6.99
CA LEU A 381 -10.02 -8.67 -5.57
C LEU A 381 -8.62 -8.47 -4.99
N PHE A 382 -7.64 -9.24 -5.45
CA PHE A 382 -6.25 -9.16 -5.02
C PHE A 382 -5.38 -8.26 -5.92
N GLU A 383 -6.00 -7.37 -6.72
CA GLU A 383 -5.28 -6.34 -7.50
C GLU A 383 -4.25 -6.91 -8.48
N ASP A 384 -4.52 -8.08 -9.05
CA ASP A 384 -3.72 -8.60 -10.16
C ASP A 384 -3.75 -7.65 -11.37
N TYR A 385 -4.82 -6.87 -11.47
CA TYR A 385 -4.98 -5.75 -12.40
C TYR A 385 -5.79 -4.63 -11.72
N PRO A 386 -5.74 -3.39 -12.25
CA PRO A 386 -6.47 -2.25 -11.68
C PRO A 386 -7.95 -2.55 -11.52
N ARG A 387 -8.51 -2.26 -10.35
CA ARG A 387 -9.92 -2.59 -10.06
C ARG A 387 -10.92 -1.88 -10.95
N ALA A 388 -10.63 -0.62 -11.31
CA ALA A 388 -11.44 0.16 -12.25
C ALA A 388 -11.08 -0.10 -13.72
N LEU A 389 -10.36 -1.17 -14.06
CA LEU A 389 -9.86 -1.42 -15.41
C LEU A 389 -10.95 -1.35 -16.48
N VAL A 390 -12.13 -1.91 -16.22
CA VAL A 390 -13.27 -1.90 -17.16
C VAL A 390 -13.72 -0.47 -17.49
N LEU A 391 -13.58 0.47 -16.54
CA LEU A 391 -13.98 1.87 -16.68
C LEU A 391 -12.81 2.78 -17.11
N THR A 392 -11.63 2.24 -17.31
CA THR A 392 -10.41 3.00 -17.63
C THR A 392 -9.68 2.39 -18.83
N PRO A 393 -10.22 2.54 -20.07
CA PRO A 393 -9.64 1.96 -21.28
C PRO A 393 -8.19 2.39 -21.53
N ASP A 394 -7.81 3.59 -21.08
CA ASP A 394 -6.44 4.11 -21.17
C ASP A 394 -5.41 3.29 -20.35
N ARG A 395 -5.87 2.44 -19.44
CA ARG A 395 -5.05 1.51 -18.64
C ARG A 395 -4.98 0.10 -19.23
N TRP A 396 -5.68 -0.16 -20.32
CA TRP A 396 -5.61 -1.43 -21.04
C TRP A 396 -4.31 -1.49 -21.82
N GLN A 397 -3.35 -2.25 -21.31
CA GLN A 397 -2.06 -2.46 -21.94
C GLN A 397 -1.82 -3.96 -22.13
N GLN A 398 -1.04 -4.33 -23.13
CA GLN A 398 -0.62 -5.72 -23.31
C GLN A 398 0.16 -6.19 -22.07
N GLY A 399 -0.32 -7.24 -21.40
CA GLY A 399 0.22 -7.71 -20.12
C GLY A 399 -0.42 -7.07 -18.87
N ALA A 400 -1.46 -6.21 -19.02
CA ALA A 400 -2.22 -5.71 -17.87
C ALA A 400 -2.85 -6.83 -17.02
N LEU A 401 -3.12 -7.97 -17.63
CA LEU A 401 -3.49 -9.23 -16.96
C LEU A 401 -2.22 -10.05 -16.73
N GLY A 402 -1.33 -9.59 -15.88
CA GLY A 402 -0.07 -10.25 -15.56
C GLY A 402 -0.25 -11.61 -14.87
N GLY A 403 0.81 -12.43 -14.80
CA GLY A 403 0.88 -13.61 -13.96
C GLY A 403 1.14 -13.27 -12.49
N GLY A 404 1.14 -14.28 -11.61
CA GLY A 404 1.48 -14.09 -10.19
C GLY A 404 2.88 -13.50 -10.00
N ALA A 405 3.08 -12.80 -8.86
CA ALA A 405 4.39 -12.33 -8.45
C ALA A 405 5.29 -13.50 -8.02
N PHE A 406 6.59 -13.28 -7.95
CA PHE A 406 7.57 -14.28 -7.54
C PHE A 406 7.43 -15.62 -8.26
N ALA A 407 7.02 -15.60 -9.55
CA ALA A 407 6.97 -16.79 -10.37
C ALA A 407 8.37 -17.37 -10.53
N ALA A 408 8.50 -18.71 -10.43
CA ALA A 408 9.75 -19.37 -10.70
C ALA A 408 10.23 -18.97 -12.10
N ARG A 409 11.44 -18.42 -12.21
CA ARG A 409 12.02 -18.03 -13.50
C ARG A 409 12.08 -19.30 -14.34
N ARG A 410 11.18 -19.46 -15.32
CA ARG A 410 11.40 -20.42 -16.40
C ARG A 410 12.73 -20.02 -17.03
N ALA A 411 13.68 -20.93 -17.02
CA ALA A 411 14.97 -20.79 -17.66
C ALA A 411 14.77 -20.61 -19.17
N HIS A 412 14.39 -19.40 -19.59
CA HIS A 412 14.48 -18.97 -20.99
C HIS A 412 15.71 -18.07 -21.11
N ARG A 413 16.82 -18.68 -21.50
CA ARG A 413 17.83 -18.00 -22.31
C ARG A 413 17.11 -17.43 -23.53
N ALA A 414 17.07 -16.12 -23.62
CA ALA A 414 16.68 -15.23 -24.70
C ALA A 414 15.59 -14.26 -24.23
N ALA A 415 15.96 -13.24 -23.53
CA ALA A 415 15.32 -11.91 -23.53
C ALA A 415 15.95 -10.98 -22.47
N SER A 416 17.27 -10.85 -22.48
CA SER A 416 17.98 -9.93 -21.55
C SER A 416 17.93 -8.46 -21.98
N SER A 417 17.01 -8.05 -22.85
CA SER A 417 16.88 -6.66 -23.29
C SER A 417 15.49 -6.03 -23.13
N SER A 418 14.45 -6.76 -22.71
CA SER A 418 13.09 -6.20 -22.64
C SER A 418 12.55 -5.94 -21.23
N THR A 419 13.24 -6.36 -20.17
CA THR A 419 12.71 -6.25 -18.80
C THR A 419 13.09 -4.95 -18.08
N ARG A 420 14.01 -4.16 -18.64
CA ARG A 420 14.32 -2.81 -18.12
C ARG A 420 13.30 -1.74 -18.49
N SER A 421 12.32 -2.02 -19.36
CA SER A 421 11.33 -1.04 -19.84
C SER A 421 9.89 -1.27 -19.35
N ARG A 422 9.62 -2.23 -18.47
CA ARG A 422 8.22 -2.59 -18.09
C ARG A 422 7.62 -1.85 -16.92
N ILE A 423 8.38 -1.00 -16.22
CA ILE A 423 7.83 0.02 -15.32
C ILE A 423 8.22 1.43 -15.80
N SER A 424 8.81 1.55 -16.97
CA SER A 424 8.81 2.81 -17.71
C SER A 424 7.36 3.07 -18.12
N MET A 425 6.69 3.98 -17.46
CA MET A 425 5.40 4.52 -17.87
C MET A 425 5.57 5.05 -19.30
N ASN A 426 4.97 4.35 -20.27
CA ASN A 426 5.04 4.70 -21.68
C ASN A 426 4.40 6.07 -21.86
N HIS A 427 5.23 7.11 -21.96
CA HIS A 427 4.81 8.43 -22.37
C HIS A 427 4.75 8.41 -23.89
N GLY A 428 3.54 8.31 -24.42
CA GLY A 428 3.27 8.62 -25.81
C GLY A 428 3.73 10.06 -26.11
N HIS A 429 4.87 10.19 -26.73
CA HIS A 429 5.28 11.42 -27.38
C HIS A 429 4.36 11.65 -28.57
N THR A 430 3.36 12.49 -28.41
CA THR A 430 2.73 13.19 -29.54
C THR A 430 3.64 14.35 -29.93
N GLY A 431 4.75 14.03 -30.51
CA GLY A 431 5.60 15.00 -31.19
C GLY A 431 4.92 15.42 -32.50
N ARG A 432 4.20 16.54 -32.51
CA ARG A 432 3.89 17.27 -33.73
C ARG A 432 5.21 17.78 -34.31
N ARG A 433 5.66 17.16 -35.38
CA ARG A 433 6.71 17.77 -36.25
C ARG A 433 6.16 19.06 -36.89
N PRO A 434 6.90 20.18 -36.90
CA PRO A 434 6.55 21.32 -37.72
C PRO A 434 6.66 20.94 -39.22
N ARG A 435 5.60 21.20 -39.95
CA ARG A 435 5.66 21.12 -41.44
C ARG A 435 6.55 22.25 -41.93
N GLU A 436 7.71 21.93 -42.45
CA GLU A 436 8.49 22.83 -43.34
C GLU A 436 7.67 23.10 -44.59
N ARG A 437 7.35 24.38 -44.81
CA ARG A 437 6.81 24.86 -46.09
C ARG A 437 7.96 24.95 -47.07
N ALA A 438 7.99 24.07 -48.05
CA ALA A 438 8.82 24.22 -49.24
C ALA A 438 8.26 25.39 -50.08
N ALA A 439 9.03 26.45 -50.21
CA ALA A 439 8.77 27.52 -51.16
C ALA A 439 9.20 27.06 -52.56
N SER A 440 8.27 26.85 -53.45
CA SER A 440 8.55 26.64 -54.86
C SER A 440 8.57 28.02 -55.55
N SER A 441 9.74 28.45 -55.98
CA SER A 441 9.93 29.58 -56.89
C SER A 441 9.51 29.17 -58.31
N ILE A 442 8.47 29.78 -58.83
CA ILE A 442 8.11 29.69 -60.24
C ILE A 442 8.77 30.88 -61.00
N THR A 443 9.79 30.57 -61.78
CA THR A 443 10.39 31.50 -62.75
C THR A 443 9.52 31.50 -64.01
N ARG A 444 8.88 32.62 -64.28
CA ARG A 444 8.28 32.86 -65.61
C ARG A 444 9.40 33.31 -66.57
N SER A 445 9.58 32.60 -67.71
CA SER A 445 10.23 33.12 -68.89
C SER A 445 9.20 33.32 -70.01
N ARG A 446 9.36 34.43 -70.69
CA ARG A 446 8.53 34.92 -71.81
C ARG A 446 8.70 34.03 -73.03
N MET A 447 7.64 33.71 -73.69
CA MET A 447 7.26 34.22 -75.03
C MET A 447 5.81 33.78 -75.28
#